data_702b6748dac41c3bdeca77a547ea0938
#
_entry.id   702b6748dac41c3bdeca77a547ea0938
#
_cell.length_a   1.000
_cell.length_b   1.000
_cell.length_c   1.000
_cell.angle_alpha   90.00
_cell.angle_beta   90.00
_cell.angle_gamma   90.00
#
_symmetry.space_group_name_H-M   'P 1'
#
loop_
_entity.id
_entity.type
_entity.pdbx_description
1 polymer ?
#
loop_
_entity_poly.entity_id
_entity_poly.type
_entity_poly.pdbx_seq_one_letter_code
_entity_poly.pdbx_strand_id
1 'polypeptide(L)'
;VPGPRQSPPPFDAFVSRPRSANGVHRDAAALRDAVTGTGEGDAMGATRWVPAGEQVARLSRAAARRMHLLAAAVAAVTGLVLGTGAVIGRPGVVVTVALAQAVLAPVWMLGTDRPGRIGGVLIGLGAAAVGDAALLVRDRNSPVVLLGVLGLALPAMVVHQLVRGVVRVRVTESVSAVALLVAAEVALCLPIALARAEDGHRLVGTVVLAAAAGLTVARLTDALAPVPRIAEGVPYGLAAVLLAAVAGAVAGAATAGGPLTGGAGA
;
A
#
# COMPACT_ATOMS: atom_id res chain seq x y z
N VAL A 1 34.86 -32.79 36.80
CA VAL A 1 34.58 -31.61 37.68
C VAL A 1 34.13 -30.49 36.76
N PRO A 2 32.88 -29.99 36.84
CA PRO A 2 32.45 -28.88 36.04
C PRO A 2 33.05 -27.57 36.58
N GLY A 3 33.63 -26.79 35.68
CA GLY A 3 34.22 -25.49 35.99
C GLY A 3 33.17 -24.44 36.43
N PRO A 4 33.57 -23.40 37.12
CA PRO A 4 32.65 -22.37 37.66
C PRO A 4 31.91 -21.65 36.55
N ARG A 5 30.58 -21.58 36.66
CA ARG A 5 29.70 -20.79 35.78
C ARG A 5 30.00 -19.32 35.99
N GLN A 6 30.50 -18.65 34.97
CA GLN A 6 30.59 -17.19 34.95
C GLN A 6 29.19 -16.58 34.89
N SER A 7 28.86 -15.76 35.86
CA SER A 7 27.62 -14.99 35.90
C SER A 7 27.60 -13.99 34.73
N PRO A 8 26.48 -13.78 34.04
CA PRO A 8 26.37 -12.75 33.02
C PRO A 8 26.58 -11.35 33.65
N PRO A 9 27.22 -10.42 32.96
CA PRO A 9 27.43 -9.07 33.46
C PRO A 9 26.07 -8.37 33.69
N PRO A 10 25.98 -7.47 34.68
CA PRO A 10 24.74 -6.75 34.95
C PRO A 10 24.37 -5.84 33.78
N PHE A 11 23.07 -5.76 33.50
CA PHE A 11 22.48 -5.04 32.36
C PHE A 11 22.84 -3.54 32.32
N ASP A 12 23.17 -2.95 33.45
CA ASP A 12 23.54 -1.54 33.60
C ASP A 12 24.90 -1.16 33.02
N ALA A 13 25.74 -2.14 32.67
CA ALA A 13 27.04 -1.88 32.07
C ALA A 13 26.96 -1.43 30.59
N PHE A 14 25.79 -1.55 29.94
CA PHE A 14 25.58 -1.19 28.54
C PHE A 14 25.03 0.24 28.32
N VAL A 15 24.53 0.91 29.37
CA VAL A 15 23.77 2.17 29.25
C VAL A 15 24.62 3.41 29.49
N SER A 16 25.86 3.29 30.00
CA SER A 16 26.63 4.46 30.43
C SER A 16 28.00 4.58 29.76
N ARG A 17 28.01 4.88 28.47
CA ARG A 17 29.14 5.62 27.86
C ARG A 17 28.60 6.90 27.22
N PRO A 18 28.68 8.05 27.90
CA PRO A 18 28.49 9.33 27.23
C PRO A 18 29.60 9.50 26.20
N ARG A 19 29.24 9.51 24.90
CA ARG A 19 30.15 9.99 23.85
C ARG A 19 30.55 11.41 24.25
N SER A 20 31.85 11.63 24.49
CA SER A 20 32.36 12.92 24.90
C SER A 20 31.95 13.97 23.87
N ALA A 21 31.22 15.00 24.30
CA ALA A 21 30.76 16.11 23.47
C ALA A 21 31.88 16.89 22.78
N ASN A 22 33.14 16.69 23.19
CA ASN A 22 34.31 17.37 22.65
C ASN A 22 34.77 16.91 21.26
N GLY A 23 34.35 15.69 20.80
CA GLY A 23 34.69 15.24 19.44
C GLY A 23 33.83 15.95 18.37
N VAL A 24 32.58 16.19 18.65
CA VAL A 24 31.61 16.79 17.68
C VAL A 24 31.94 18.27 17.40
N HIS A 25 32.46 19.00 18.40
CA HIS A 25 32.82 20.41 18.23
C HIS A 25 34.13 20.63 17.40
N ARG A 26 35.07 19.70 17.45
CA ARG A 26 36.30 19.79 16.64
C ARG A 26 36.04 19.54 15.16
N ASP A 27 35.18 18.56 14.85
CA ASP A 27 34.81 18.26 13.46
C ASP A 27 33.97 19.37 12.85
N ALA A 28 33.13 20.05 13.65
CA ALA A 28 32.32 21.18 13.19
C ALA A 28 33.16 22.45 12.92
N ALA A 29 34.26 22.66 13.67
CA ALA A 29 35.18 23.76 13.43
C ALA A 29 36.05 23.52 12.16
N ALA A 30 36.58 22.31 11.97
CA ALA A 30 37.33 21.94 10.79
C ALA A 30 36.47 22.01 9.50
N LEU A 31 35.18 21.67 9.59
CA LEU A 31 34.23 21.85 8.49
C LEU A 31 33.93 23.33 8.19
N ARG A 32 33.89 24.20 9.20
CA ARG A 32 33.74 25.64 8.98
C ARG A 32 34.94 26.24 8.28
N ASP A 33 36.15 25.92 8.68
CA ASP A 33 37.38 26.44 8.07
C ASP A 33 37.57 25.95 6.62
N ALA A 34 37.10 24.74 6.31
CA ALA A 34 37.06 24.21 4.94
C ALA A 34 36.03 24.93 4.04
N VAL A 35 34.97 25.51 4.64
CA VAL A 35 33.88 26.19 3.91
C VAL A 35 34.21 27.69 3.73
N THR A 36 35.06 28.30 4.60
CA THR A 36 35.40 29.74 4.54
C THR A 36 36.69 30.02 3.78
N GLY A 37 37.30 29.02 3.15
CA GLY A 37 38.47 29.21 2.25
C GLY A 37 38.07 30.11 1.08
N THR A 38 38.35 31.41 1.23
CA THR A 38 38.20 32.45 0.21
C THR A 38 39.17 32.21 -0.92
N GLY A 39 38.74 31.41 -1.90
CA GLY A 39 39.42 31.35 -3.22
C GLY A 39 38.75 32.38 -4.14
N GLU A 40 39.33 33.59 -4.23
CA GLU A 40 39.12 34.48 -5.37
C GLU A 40 39.73 33.79 -6.61
N GLY A 41 38.88 33.43 -7.55
CA GLY A 41 39.34 32.90 -8.83
C GLY A 41 38.19 32.30 -9.65
N ASP A 42 37.86 33.01 -10.73
CA ASP A 42 37.17 32.58 -11.93
C ASP A 42 35.66 32.47 -11.95
N ALA A 43 35.08 33.58 -12.43
CA ALA A 43 33.76 33.72 -12.99
C ALA A 43 33.63 32.95 -14.32
N MET A 44 33.58 31.61 -14.26
CA MET A 44 33.16 30.80 -15.40
C MET A 44 32.47 29.51 -14.89
N GLY A 45 31.14 29.49 -14.94
CA GLY A 45 30.35 28.35 -14.56
C GLY A 45 29.95 28.33 -13.08
N ALA A 46 29.20 29.33 -12.63
CA ALA A 46 28.54 29.30 -11.33
C ALA A 46 27.53 28.16 -11.25
N THR A 47 28.02 26.95 -11.10
CA THR A 47 27.21 25.85 -10.57
C THR A 47 26.73 26.29 -9.19
N ARG A 48 25.51 26.83 -9.15
CA ARG A 48 24.87 27.31 -7.92
C ARG A 48 24.97 26.18 -6.89
N TRP A 49 25.91 26.32 -5.96
CA TRP A 49 26.08 25.37 -4.86
C TRP A 49 24.78 25.32 -4.06
N VAL A 50 24.09 24.16 -4.11
CA VAL A 50 22.86 23.92 -3.36
C VAL A 50 23.27 23.22 -2.06
N PRO A 51 22.93 23.77 -0.89
CA PRO A 51 23.22 23.13 0.39
C PRO A 51 22.74 21.67 0.41
N ALA A 52 23.54 20.78 0.98
CA ALA A 52 23.25 19.34 1.01
C ALA A 52 21.84 19.02 1.56
N GLY A 53 21.38 19.77 2.57
CA GLY A 53 20.03 19.66 3.11
C GLY A 53 18.93 19.99 2.09
N GLU A 54 19.18 20.98 1.23
CA GLU A 54 18.24 21.38 0.18
C GLU A 54 18.19 20.36 -0.98
N GLN A 55 19.32 19.73 -1.30
CA GLN A 55 19.39 18.63 -2.26
C GLN A 55 18.64 17.41 -1.76
N VAL A 56 18.84 17.01 -0.50
CA VAL A 56 18.10 15.90 0.13
C VAL A 56 16.58 16.19 0.13
N ALA A 57 16.18 17.41 0.47
CA ALA A 57 14.77 17.81 0.45
C ALA A 57 14.17 17.81 -0.96
N ARG A 58 14.93 18.15 -1.99
CA ARG A 58 14.48 18.08 -3.40
C ARG A 58 14.35 16.64 -3.88
N LEU A 59 15.32 15.78 -3.56
CA LEU A 59 15.29 14.37 -3.91
C LEU A 59 14.12 13.65 -3.22
N SER A 60 13.86 13.94 -1.95
CA SER A 60 12.73 13.37 -1.21
C SER A 60 11.38 13.80 -1.79
N ARG A 61 11.23 15.06 -2.22
CA ARG A 61 10.02 15.57 -2.89
C ARG A 61 9.82 14.92 -4.26
N ALA A 62 10.88 14.75 -5.04
CA ALA A 62 10.79 14.09 -6.34
C ALA A 62 10.41 12.60 -6.20
N ALA A 63 10.97 11.90 -5.20
CA ALA A 63 10.61 10.52 -4.91
C ALA A 63 9.15 10.39 -4.46
N ALA A 64 8.68 11.25 -3.55
CA ALA A 64 7.29 11.30 -3.12
C ALA A 64 6.33 11.55 -4.29
N ARG A 65 6.65 12.53 -5.16
CA ARG A 65 5.85 12.83 -6.35
C ARG A 65 5.75 11.62 -7.29
N ARG A 66 6.86 10.93 -7.55
CA ARG A 66 6.87 9.71 -8.37
C ARG A 66 5.98 8.63 -7.77
N MET A 67 6.04 8.43 -6.45
CA MET A 67 5.21 7.45 -5.75
C MET A 67 3.71 7.78 -5.89
N HIS A 68 3.30 9.05 -5.74
CA HIS A 68 1.91 9.46 -5.94
C HIS A 68 1.46 9.28 -7.39
N LEU A 69 2.29 9.61 -8.39
CA LEU A 69 1.97 9.41 -9.79
C LEU A 69 1.82 7.93 -10.15
N LEU A 70 2.71 7.06 -9.64
CA LEU A 70 2.58 5.62 -9.83
C LEU A 70 1.31 5.08 -9.16
N ALA A 71 1.00 5.53 -7.95
CA ALA A 71 -0.23 5.15 -7.27
C ALA A 71 -1.49 5.61 -8.03
N ALA A 72 -1.48 6.79 -8.63
CA ALA A 72 -2.55 7.27 -9.50
C ALA A 72 -2.72 6.40 -10.74
N ALA A 73 -1.61 6.05 -11.41
CA ALA A 73 -1.64 5.18 -12.58
C ALA A 73 -2.17 3.78 -12.24
N VAL A 74 -1.71 3.19 -11.12
CA VAL A 74 -2.21 1.89 -10.65
C VAL A 74 -3.71 1.95 -10.34
N ALA A 75 -4.18 2.99 -9.65
CA ALA A 75 -5.60 3.16 -9.34
C ALA A 75 -6.44 3.28 -10.63
N ALA A 76 -6.00 4.07 -11.60
CA ALA A 76 -6.68 4.24 -12.88
C ALA A 76 -6.74 2.92 -13.68
N VAL A 77 -5.60 2.23 -13.82
CA VAL A 77 -5.52 0.96 -14.56
C VAL A 77 -6.39 -0.11 -13.89
N THR A 78 -6.29 -0.26 -12.57
CA THR A 78 -7.10 -1.24 -11.83
C THR A 78 -8.59 -0.94 -11.98
N GLY A 79 -8.97 0.34 -11.86
CA GLY A 79 -10.36 0.76 -12.08
C GLY A 79 -10.88 0.47 -13.48
N LEU A 80 -10.06 0.72 -14.52
CA LEU A 80 -10.40 0.42 -15.90
C LEU A 80 -10.56 -1.09 -16.12
N VAL A 81 -9.65 -1.91 -15.61
CA VAL A 81 -9.71 -3.38 -15.76
C VAL A 81 -10.95 -3.93 -15.09
N LEU A 82 -11.22 -3.57 -13.84
CA LEU A 82 -12.40 -4.04 -13.10
C LEU A 82 -13.69 -3.47 -13.72
N GLY A 83 -13.68 -2.19 -14.13
CA GLY A 83 -14.81 -1.56 -14.80
C GLY A 83 -15.15 -2.24 -16.13
N THR A 84 -14.16 -2.58 -16.95
CA THR A 84 -14.33 -3.35 -18.18
C THR A 84 -14.92 -4.73 -17.88
N GLY A 85 -14.45 -5.41 -16.85
CA GLY A 85 -15.03 -6.66 -16.39
C GLY A 85 -16.52 -6.53 -16.08
N ALA A 86 -16.90 -5.43 -15.43
CA ALA A 86 -18.31 -5.16 -15.12
C ALA A 86 -19.19 -4.93 -16.37
N VAL A 87 -18.64 -4.31 -17.43
CA VAL A 87 -19.34 -4.14 -18.72
C VAL A 87 -19.57 -5.48 -19.41
N ILE A 88 -18.61 -6.41 -19.33
CA ILE A 88 -18.77 -7.78 -19.87
C ILE A 88 -19.85 -8.57 -19.09
N GLY A 89 -20.16 -8.14 -17.89
CA GLY A 89 -21.11 -8.78 -17.00
C GLY A 89 -20.47 -9.65 -15.92
N ARG A 90 -21.24 -10.51 -15.30
CA ARG A 90 -20.81 -11.35 -14.17
C ARG A 90 -19.51 -12.15 -14.44
N PRO A 91 -19.35 -12.86 -15.59
CA PRO A 91 -18.11 -13.58 -15.87
C PRO A 91 -16.90 -12.64 -15.93
N GLY A 92 -17.09 -11.45 -16.52
CA GLY A 92 -16.03 -10.43 -16.60
C GLY A 92 -15.59 -9.94 -15.21
N VAL A 93 -16.53 -9.70 -14.29
CA VAL A 93 -16.21 -9.34 -12.90
C VAL A 93 -15.37 -10.44 -12.24
N VAL A 94 -15.76 -11.71 -12.37
CA VAL A 94 -15.03 -12.84 -11.77
C VAL A 94 -13.58 -12.89 -12.29
N VAL A 95 -13.41 -12.80 -13.62
CA VAL A 95 -12.07 -12.86 -14.23
C VAL A 95 -11.19 -11.69 -13.81
N THR A 96 -11.73 -10.48 -13.83
CA THR A 96 -10.94 -9.28 -13.50
C THR A 96 -10.61 -9.19 -12.01
N VAL A 97 -11.50 -9.66 -11.12
CA VAL A 97 -11.21 -9.80 -9.69
C VAL A 97 -10.11 -10.84 -9.47
N ALA A 98 -10.21 -12.03 -10.05
CA ALA A 98 -9.18 -13.06 -9.93
C ALA A 98 -7.81 -12.58 -10.43
N LEU A 99 -7.76 -11.83 -11.53
CA LEU A 99 -6.53 -11.21 -12.01
C LEU A 99 -5.97 -10.16 -11.03
N ALA A 100 -6.85 -9.32 -10.45
CA ALA A 100 -6.43 -8.32 -9.46
C ALA A 100 -5.84 -9.00 -8.21
N GLN A 101 -6.47 -10.07 -7.72
CA GLN A 101 -5.99 -10.88 -6.59
C GLN A 101 -4.66 -11.55 -6.90
N ALA A 102 -4.52 -12.16 -8.09
CA ALA A 102 -3.28 -12.81 -8.52
C ALA A 102 -2.09 -11.84 -8.60
N VAL A 103 -2.34 -10.57 -8.87
CA VAL A 103 -1.32 -9.52 -8.89
C VAL A 103 -1.09 -8.92 -7.49
N LEU A 104 -2.16 -8.70 -6.72
CA LEU A 104 -2.07 -8.05 -5.41
C LEU A 104 -1.19 -8.82 -4.43
N ALA A 105 -1.38 -10.13 -4.28
CA ALA A 105 -0.66 -10.93 -3.31
C ALA A 105 0.88 -10.89 -3.51
N PRO A 106 1.43 -11.17 -4.71
CA PRO A 106 2.87 -11.09 -4.90
C PRO A 106 3.40 -9.65 -4.82
N VAL A 107 2.70 -8.68 -5.39
CA VAL A 107 3.13 -7.26 -5.35
C VAL A 107 3.19 -6.76 -3.91
N TRP A 108 2.17 -7.06 -3.09
CA TRP A 108 2.15 -6.69 -1.67
C TRP A 108 3.32 -7.30 -0.90
N MET A 109 3.53 -8.61 -1.04
CA MET A 109 4.55 -9.32 -0.27
C MET A 109 5.96 -9.04 -0.76
N LEU A 110 6.18 -8.84 -2.06
CA LEU A 110 7.49 -8.47 -2.61
C LEU A 110 7.84 -7.01 -2.31
N GLY A 111 6.85 -6.12 -2.37
CA GLY A 111 7.05 -4.69 -2.14
C GLY A 111 7.29 -4.33 -0.67
N THR A 112 6.89 -5.17 0.28
CA THR A 112 6.98 -4.86 1.72
C THR A 112 8.27 -5.32 2.40
N ASP A 113 9.19 -5.97 1.69
CA ASP A 113 10.46 -6.50 2.24
C ASP A 113 10.31 -7.24 3.59
N ARG A 114 9.27 -8.06 3.71
CA ARG A 114 8.94 -8.79 4.94
C ARG A 114 9.46 -10.22 4.89
N PRO A 115 9.90 -10.80 6.02
CA PRO A 115 10.32 -12.18 6.07
C PRO A 115 9.11 -13.13 5.89
N GLY A 116 9.31 -14.26 5.17
CA GLY A 116 8.24 -15.23 4.90
C GLY A 116 7.33 -14.88 3.72
N ARG A 117 7.86 -14.18 2.71
CA ARG A 117 7.12 -13.68 1.53
C ARG A 117 6.32 -14.77 0.82
N ILE A 118 6.93 -15.91 0.53
CA ILE A 118 6.28 -17.01 -0.22
C ILE A 118 5.06 -17.53 0.54
N GLY A 119 5.21 -17.83 1.83
CA GLY A 119 4.07 -18.29 2.63
C GLY A 119 2.96 -17.26 2.76
N GLY A 120 3.32 -15.97 2.87
CA GLY A 120 2.33 -14.88 2.85
C GLY A 120 1.56 -14.80 1.54
N VAL A 121 2.23 -14.92 0.38
CA VAL A 121 1.58 -14.99 -0.94
C VAL A 121 0.64 -16.19 -1.02
N LEU A 122 1.09 -17.38 -0.58
CA LEU A 122 0.25 -18.58 -0.64
C LEU A 122 -0.99 -18.47 0.25
N ILE A 123 -0.87 -17.87 1.44
CA ILE A 123 -2.02 -17.64 2.33
C ILE A 123 -2.98 -16.64 1.70
N GLY A 124 -2.49 -15.53 1.14
CA GLY A 124 -3.32 -14.53 0.46
C GLY A 124 -4.08 -15.12 -0.72
N LEU A 125 -3.37 -15.75 -1.66
CA LEU A 125 -3.98 -16.41 -2.82
C LEU A 125 -4.92 -17.57 -2.44
N GLY A 126 -4.58 -18.32 -1.38
CA GLY A 126 -5.43 -19.36 -0.83
C GLY A 126 -6.75 -18.78 -0.30
N ALA A 127 -6.70 -17.67 0.44
CA ALA A 127 -7.88 -16.97 0.94
C ALA A 127 -8.73 -16.43 -0.21
N ALA A 128 -8.12 -15.84 -1.24
CA ALA A 128 -8.78 -15.38 -2.45
C ALA A 128 -9.52 -16.52 -3.15
N ALA A 129 -8.80 -17.60 -3.48
CA ALA A 129 -9.36 -18.74 -4.19
C ALA A 129 -10.51 -19.43 -3.42
N VAL A 130 -10.36 -19.61 -2.10
CA VAL A 130 -11.42 -20.17 -1.26
C VAL A 130 -12.62 -19.24 -1.18
N GLY A 131 -12.39 -17.92 -1.06
CA GLY A 131 -13.45 -16.91 -1.04
C GLY A 131 -14.25 -16.89 -2.33
N ASP A 132 -13.56 -16.83 -3.47
CA ASP A 132 -14.17 -16.83 -4.80
C ASP A 132 -14.94 -18.12 -5.06
N ALA A 133 -14.33 -19.28 -4.81
CA ALA A 133 -14.97 -20.57 -4.96
C ALA A 133 -16.22 -20.69 -4.07
N ALA A 134 -16.12 -20.26 -2.81
CA ALA A 134 -17.24 -20.31 -1.89
C ALA A 134 -18.42 -19.42 -2.34
N LEU A 135 -18.14 -18.27 -2.95
CA LEU A 135 -19.17 -17.40 -3.53
C LEU A 135 -19.73 -17.97 -4.83
N LEU A 136 -18.94 -18.66 -5.65
CA LEU A 136 -19.39 -19.19 -6.95
C LEU A 136 -20.21 -20.47 -6.80
N VAL A 137 -19.86 -21.35 -5.86
CA VAL A 137 -20.50 -22.66 -5.68
C VAL A 137 -21.79 -22.59 -4.86
N ARG A 138 -21.92 -21.64 -3.93
CA ARG A 138 -23.11 -21.52 -3.08
C ARG A 138 -24.27 -20.84 -3.80
N ASP A 139 -25.44 -21.45 -3.72
CA ASP A 139 -26.68 -20.88 -4.31
C ASP A 139 -27.17 -19.64 -3.55
N ARG A 140 -26.89 -19.53 -2.26
CA ARG A 140 -27.24 -18.36 -1.45
C ARG A 140 -26.22 -17.26 -1.64
N ASN A 141 -26.70 -16.10 -2.07
CA ASN A 141 -25.89 -14.90 -2.26
C ASN A 141 -25.60 -14.22 -0.90
N SER A 142 -24.85 -14.91 -0.03
CA SER A 142 -24.52 -14.40 1.30
C SER A 142 -23.01 -14.17 1.44
N PRO A 143 -22.56 -12.93 1.64
CA PRO A 143 -21.14 -12.64 1.87
C PRO A 143 -20.63 -13.17 3.23
N VAL A 144 -21.52 -13.68 4.09
CA VAL A 144 -21.15 -14.23 5.42
C VAL A 144 -20.13 -15.35 5.31
N VAL A 145 -20.10 -16.08 4.19
CA VAL A 145 -19.08 -17.12 3.95
C VAL A 145 -17.65 -16.56 4.00
N LEU A 146 -17.45 -15.30 3.64
CA LEU A 146 -16.15 -14.65 3.69
C LEU A 146 -15.61 -14.48 5.12
N LEU A 147 -16.49 -14.40 6.12
CA LEU A 147 -16.09 -14.43 7.53
C LEU A 147 -15.45 -15.78 7.90
N GLY A 148 -15.97 -16.88 7.33
CA GLY A 148 -15.35 -18.19 7.48
C GLY A 148 -13.94 -18.27 6.87
N VAL A 149 -13.76 -17.63 5.71
CA VAL A 149 -12.42 -17.53 5.05
C VAL A 149 -11.46 -16.75 5.94
N LEU A 150 -11.88 -15.59 6.47
CA LEU A 150 -11.08 -14.80 7.41
C LEU A 150 -10.74 -15.60 8.67
N GLY A 151 -11.73 -16.32 9.23
CA GLY A 151 -11.52 -17.17 10.40
C GLY A 151 -10.52 -18.28 10.15
N LEU A 152 -10.54 -18.94 8.97
CA LEU A 152 -9.60 -19.99 8.59
C LEU A 152 -8.20 -19.44 8.30
N ALA A 153 -8.09 -18.22 7.82
CA ALA A 153 -6.81 -17.59 7.55
C ALA A 153 -5.99 -17.35 8.84
N LEU A 154 -6.64 -17.11 10.00
CA LEU A 154 -5.94 -16.90 11.27
C LEU A 154 -5.10 -18.13 11.68
N PRO A 155 -5.62 -19.37 11.81
CA PRO A 155 -4.80 -20.52 12.10
C PRO A 155 -3.75 -20.78 11.01
N ALA A 156 -4.05 -20.54 9.73
CA ALA A 156 -3.08 -20.66 8.67
C ALA A 156 -1.88 -19.73 8.86
N MET A 157 -2.12 -18.47 9.26
CA MET A 157 -1.05 -17.51 9.62
C MET A 157 -0.23 -18.00 10.82
N VAL A 158 -0.88 -18.54 11.86
CA VAL A 158 -0.17 -19.09 13.03
C VAL A 158 0.71 -20.28 12.61
N VAL A 159 0.18 -21.23 11.87
CA VAL A 159 0.93 -22.38 11.34
C VAL A 159 2.10 -21.92 10.50
N HIS A 160 1.90 -20.93 9.61
CA HIS A 160 2.97 -20.35 8.81
C HIS A 160 4.10 -19.78 9.68
N GLN A 161 3.79 -19.09 10.77
CA GLN A 161 4.80 -18.58 11.70
C GLN A 161 5.51 -19.73 12.46
N LEU A 162 4.82 -20.80 12.79
CA LEU A 162 5.41 -21.97 13.45
C LEU A 162 6.40 -22.69 12.53
N VAL A 163 6.04 -22.89 11.27
CA VAL A 163 6.88 -23.56 10.26
C VAL A 163 8.17 -22.76 9.94
N ARG A 164 8.16 -21.44 10.14
CA ARG A 164 9.36 -20.62 9.95
C ARG A 164 10.51 -20.91 10.93
N GLY A 165 10.29 -21.73 11.94
CA GLY A 165 11.34 -22.23 12.84
C GLY A 165 11.92 -21.17 13.80
N VAL A 166 13.19 -21.39 14.20
CA VAL A 166 13.86 -20.60 15.26
C VAL A 166 14.21 -19.17 14.80
N VAL A 167 14.39 -18.92 13.50
CA VAL A 167 14.75 -17.60 12.95
C VAL A 167 13.47 -16.74 12.74
N ARG A 168 12.78 -16.45 13.85
CA ARG A 168 11.56 -15.65 13.82
C ARG A 168 11.87 -14.17 14.03
N VAL A 169 12.52 -13.55 13.07
CA VAL A 169 12.75 -12.09 13.11
C VAL A 169 11.50 -11.36 12.62
N ARG A 170 11.12 -10.27 13.30
CA ARG A 170 10.01 -9.37 12.91
C ARG A 170 8.66 -10.10 12.75
N VAL A 171 8.30 -10.96 13.69
CA VAL A 171 7.06 -11.76 13.65
C VAL A 171 5.81 -10.88 13.54
N THR A 172 5.69 -9.86 14.40
CA THR A 172 4.52 -8.95 14.40
C THR A 172 4.33 -8.28 13.05
N GLU A 173 5.40 -7.79 12.43
CA GLU A 173 5.33 -7.16 11.12
C GLU A 173 4.93 -8.14 10.02
N SER A 174 5.45 -9.38 10.08
CA SER A 174 5.09 -10.42 9.12
C SER A 174 3.61 -10.81 9.25
N VAL A 175 3.12 -11.02 10.48
CA VAL A 175 1.72 -11.36 10.73
C VAL A 175 0.80 -10.23 10.30
N SER A 176 1.11 -8.98 10.66
CA SER A 176 0.30 -7.81 10.26
C SER A 176 0.23 -7.65 8.74
N ALA A 177 1.35 -7.85 8.04
CA ALA A 177 1.37 -7.75 6.58
C ALA A 177 0.52 -8.83 5.92
N VAL A 178 0.57 -10.07 6.41
CA VAL A 178 -0.25 -11.18 5.88
C VAL A 178 -1.73 -10.98 6.25
N ALA A 179 -2.03 -10.50 7.46
CA ALA A 179 -3.40 -10.21 7.87
C ALA A 179 -4.05 -9.13 7.01
N LEU A 180 -3.32 -8.03 6.72
CA LEU A 180 -3.79 -6.98 5.81
C LEU A 180 -3.95 -7.50 4.38
N LEU A 181 -3.04 -8.34 3.89
CA LEU A 181 -3.17 -8.97 2.59
C LEU A 181 -4.44 -9.83 2.51
N VAL A 182 -4.65 -10.72 3.48
CA VAL A 182 -5.84 -11.59 3.53
C VAL A 182 -7.13 -10.76 3.59
N ALA A 183 -7.14 -9.70 4.40
CA ALA A 183 -8.30 -8.79 4.46
C ALA A 183 -8.56 -8.11 3.11
N ALA A 184 -7.52 -7.69 2.40
CA ALA A 184 -7.64 -7.08 1.08
C ALA A 184 -8.12 -8.10 0.02
N GLU A 185 -7.59 -9.34 0.03
CA GLU A 185 -8.01 -10.40 -0.88
C GLU A 185 -9.48 -10.77 -0.67
N VAL A 186 -9.91 -10.92 0.58
CA VAL A 186 -11.30 -11.19 0.92
C VAL A 186 -12.22 -10.02 0.56
N ALA A 187 -11.76 -8.78 0.72
CA ALA A 187 -12.52 -7.60 0.28
C ALA A 187 -12.70 -7.59 -1.24
N LEU A 188 -11.70 -8.06 -2.01
CA LEU A 188 -11.81 -8.20 -3.46
C LEU A 188 -12.80 -9.27 -3.91
N CYS A 189 -13.23 -10.21 -3.05
CA CYS A 189 -14.31 -11.13 -3.36
C CYS A 189 -15.70 -10.46 -3.35
N LEU A 190 -15.88 -9.31 -2.65
CA LEU A 190 -17.17 -8.62 -2.54
C LEU A 190 -17.77 -8.21 -3.88
N PRO A 191 -17.05 -7.69 -4.87
CA PRO A 191 -17.55 -7.47 -6.21
C PRO A 191 -18.19 -8.71 -6.84
N ILE A 192 -17.65 -9.91 -6.62
CA ILE A 192 -18.23 -11.17 -7.11
C ILE A 192 -19.60 -11.44 -6.44
N ALA A 193 -19.65 -11.25 -5.11
CA ALA A 193 -20.90 -11.39 -4.38
C ALA A 193 -21.96 -10.39 -4.88
N LEU A 194 -21.56 -9.14 -5.08
CA LEU A 194 -22.46 -8.10 -5.59
C LEU A 194 -22.92 -8.37 -7.02
N ALA A 195 -22.04 -8.82 -7.91
CA ALA A 195 -22.34 -9.15 -9.30
C ALA A 195 -23.35 -10.31 -9.46
N ARG A 196 -23.63 -11.05 -8.40
CA ARG A 196 -24.67 -12.11 -8.38
C ARG A 196 -26.09 -11.59 -8.16
N ALA A 197 -26.23 -10.36 -7.64
CA ALA A 197 -27.55 -9.72 -7.54
C ALA A 197 -28.04 -9.32 -8.94
N GLU A 198 -29.32 -9.07 -9.05
CA GLU A 198 -29.95 -8.52 -10.26
C GLU A 198 -29.27 -7.17 -10.57
N ASP A 199 -28.80 -6.99 -11.81
CA ASP A 199 -27.98 -5.84 -12.25
C ASP A 199 -26.74 -5.52 -11.39
N GLY A 200 -26.33 -6.43 -10.53
CA GLY A 200 -25.23 -6.22 -9.58
C GLY A 200 -23.89 -5.93 -10.26
N HIS A 201 -23.63 -6.48 -11.46
CA HIS A 201 -22.43 -6.18 -12.23
C HIS A 201 -22.34 -4.69 -12.63
N ARG A 202 -23.47 -4.03 -12.90
CA ARG A 202 -23.53 -2.59 -13.18
C ARG A 202 -23.19 -1.77 -11.94
N LEU A 203 -23.72 -2.17 -10.78
CA LEU A 203 -23.36 -1.55 -9.50
C LEU A 203 -21.87 -1.70 -9.21
N VAL A 204 -21.29 -2.89 -9.47
CA VAL A 204 -19.84 -3.10 -9.36
C VAL A 204 -19.08 -2.10 -10.25
N GLY A 205 -19.48 -1.98 -11.53
CA GLY A 205 -18.88 -1.05 -12.45
C GLY A 205 -18.93 0.40 -11.95
N THR A 206 -20.10 0.84 -11.51
CA THR A 206 -20.33 2.19 -10.99
C THR A 206 -19.45 2.48 -9.77
N VAL A 207 -19.45 1.59 -8.77
CA VAL A 207 -18.68 1.77 -7.53
C VAL A 207 -17.18 1.73 -7.79
N VAL A 208 -16.72 0.78 -8.61
CA VAL A 208 -15.30 0.63 -8.93
C VAL A 208 -14.79 1.84 -9.71
N LEU A 209 -15.51 2.29 -10.72
CA LEU A 209 -15.12 3.46 -11.51
C LEU A 209 -15.14 4.74 -10.67
N ALA A 210 -16.15 4.91 -9.81
CA ALA A 210 -16.20 6.05 -8.89
C ALA A 210 -15.03 6.05 -7.91
N ALA A 211 -14.72 4.91 -7.30
CA ALA A 211 -13.60 4.77 -6.39
C ALA A 211 -12.25 4.99 -7.09
N ALA A 212 -12.08 4.43 -8.28
CA ALA A 212 -10.86 4.59 -9.08
C ALA A 212 -10.66 6.05 -9.51
N ALA A 213 -11.70 6.73 -9.95
CA ALA A 213 -11.65 8.15 -10.31
C ALA A 213 -11.26 8.99 -9.08
N GLY A 214 -11.90 8.77 -7.94
CA GLY A 214 -11.58 9.46 -6.69
C GLY A 214 -10.13 9.24 -6.26
N LEU A 215 -9.66 7.98 -6.22
CA LEU A 215 -8.28 7.66 -5.87
C LEU A 215 -7.25 8.25 -6.85
N THR A 216 -7.53 8.20 -8.14
CA THR A 216 -6.66 8.77 -9.17
C THR A 216 -6.51 10.27 -8.98
N VAL A 217 -7.63 10.99 -8.81
CA VAL A 217 -7.63 12.44 -8.59
C VAL A 217 -6.93 12.79 -7.27
N ALA A 218 -7.19 12.04 -6.19
CA ALA A 218 -6.49 12.23 -4.92
C ALA A 218 -4.97 12.17 -5.09
N ARG A 219 -4.49 11.12 -5.73
CA ARG A 219 -3.05 10.90 -5.92
C ARG A 219 -2.41 11.91 -6.87
N LEU A 220 -3.11 12.34 -7.91
CA LEU A 220 -2.66 13.41 -8.79
C LEU A 220 -2.58 14.76 -8.03
N THR A 221 -3.58 15.05 -7.22
CA THR A 221 -3.59 16.28 -6.40
C THR A 221 -2.45 16.28 -5.40
N ASP A 222 -2.21 15.16 -4.69
CA ASP A 222 -1.08 15.03 -3.76
C ASP A 222 0.28 15.15 -4.46
N ALA A 223 0.37 14.71 -5.72
CA ALA A 223 1.58 14.86 -6.52
C ALA A 223 1.86 16.31 -6.96
N LEU A 224 0.81 17.09 -7.20
CA LEU A 224 0.89 18.44 -7.77
C LEU A 224 0.81 19.54 -6.70
N ALA A 225 -0.06 19.38 -5.71
CA ALA A 225 -0.37 20.35 -4.68
C ALA A 225 -0.57 19.69 -3.31
N PRO A 226 0.51 19.26 -2.64
CA PRO A 226 0.41 18.52 -1.37
C PRO A 226 0.06 19.41 -0.16
N VAL A 227 -0.40 20.64 -0.38
CA VAL A 227 -0.76 21.61 0.68
C VAL A 227 -2.17 22.16 0.43
N PRO A 228 -2.96 22.48 1.47
CA PRO A 228 -2.65 22.27 2.90
C PRO A 228 -2.65 20.80 3.30
N ARG A 229 -1.70 20.40 4.17
CA ARG A 229 -1.63 19.04 4.71
C ARG A 229 -2.71 18.84 5.76
N ILE A 230 -3.20 17.60 5.89
CA ILE A 230 -4.19 17.23 6.91
C ILE A 230 -3.58 17.32 8.32
N ALA A 231 -2.32 16.93 8.48
CA ALA A 231 -1.55 17.02 9.72
C ALA A 231 -0.04 17.04 9.43
N GLU A 232 0.78 17.45 10.41
CA GLU A 232 2.23 17.33 10.32
C GLU A 232 2.64 15.86 10.16
N GLY A 233 3.58 15.60 9.23
CA GLY A 233 4.05 14.25 8.93
C GLY A 233 3.13 13.42 8.03
N VAL A 234 1.92 13.87 7.74
CA VAL A 234 1.01 13.19 6.81
C VAL A 234 1.25 13.70 5.39
N PRO A 235 1.58 12.81 4.43
CA PRO A 235 1.90 13.21 3.05
C PRO A 235 0.67 13.54 2.19
N TYR A 236 -0.53 13.61 2.79
CA TYR A 236 -1.80 13.82 2.09
C TYR A 236 -2.36 15.22 2.34
N GLY A 237 -2.88 15.84 1.28
CA GLY A 237 -3.50 17.16 1.34
C GLY A 237 -5.02 17.09 1.54
N LEU A 238 -5.58 18.06 2.24
CA LEU A 238 -7.04 18.20 2.38
C LEU A 238 -7.73 18.40 1.01
N ALA A 239 -7.10 19.15 0.12
CA ALA A 239 -7.59 19.35 -1.24
C ALA A 239 -7.74 18.03 -2.01
N ALA A 240 -6.80 17.09 -1.83
CA ALA A 240 -6.87 15.77 -2.45
C ALA A 240 -8.11 14.98 -2.02
N VAL A 241 -8.46 15.03 -0.72
CA VAL A 241 -9.66 14.37 -0.19
C VAL A 241 -10.93 14.96 -0.76
N LEU A 242 -11.03 16.29 -0.79
CA LEU A 242 -12.22 16.97 -1.30
C LEU A 242 -12.40 16.74 -2.81
N LEU A 243 -11.35 16.88 -3.60
CA LEU A 243 -11.40 16.64 -5.04
C LEU A 243 -11.66 15.16 -5.37
N ALA A 244 -11.14 14.23 -4.57
CA ALA A 244 -11.45 12.81 -4.71
C ALA A 244 -12.93 12.51 -4.49
N ALA A 245 -13.53 13.11 -3.47
CA ALA A 245 -14.96 12.95 -3.19
C ALA A 245 -15.82 13.48 -4.34
N VAL A 246 -15.48 14.66 -4.88
CA VAL A 246 -16.19 15.23 -6.03
C VAL A 246 -16.00 14.36 -7.27
N ALA A 247 -14.77 13.96 -7.60
CA ALA A 247 -14.48 13.14 -8.77
C ALA A 247 -15.18 11.77 -8.69
N GLY A 248 -15.18 11.14 -7.52
CA GLY A 248 -15.89 9.89 -7.29
C GLY A 248 -17.40 10.04 -7.44
N ALA A 249 -17.98 11.11 -6.89
CA ALA A 249 -19.42 11.40 -7.01
C ALA A 249 -19.83 11.65 -8.47
N VAL A 250 -19.04 12.45 -9.21
CA VAL A 250 -19.33 12.73 -10.64
C VAL A 250 -19.20 11.45 -11.48
N ALA A 251 -18.13 10.67 -11.28
CA ALA A 251 -17.97 9.40 -12.00
C ALA A 251 -19.09 8.41 -11.67
N GLY A 252 -19.51 8.32 -10.40
CA GLY A 252 -20.62 7.48 -9.98
C GLY A 252 -21.95 7.90 -10.61
N ALA A 253 -22.24 9.21 -10.62
CA ALA A 253 -23.45 9.74 -11.25
C ALA A 253 -23.46 9.52 -12.77
N ALA A 254 -22.32 9.75 -13.44
CA ALA A 254 -22.20 9.55 -14.89
C ALA A 254 -22.39 8.08 -15.30
N THR A 255 -21.88 7.15 -14.51
CA THR A 255 -22.03 5.71 -14.78
C THR A 255 -23.42 5.18 -14.41
N ALA A 256 -24.04 5.72 -13.36
CA ALA A 256 -25.41 5.36 -12.99
C ALA A 256 -26.47 5.79 -14.01
N GLY A 257 -26.26 6.94 -14.69
CA GLY A 257 -27.16 7.45 -15.74
C GLY A 257 -26.80 7.03 -17.17
N GLY A 258 -25.66 6.35 -17.37
CA GLY A 258 -25.08 6.06 -18.67
C GLY A 258 -25.48 4.70 -19.26
N PRO A 259 -24.80 4.26 -20.35
CA PRO A 259 -25.10 3.01 -21.07
C PRO A 259 -24.95 1.75 -20.24
N LEU A 260 -24.33 1.83 -19.05
CA LEU A 260 -24.31 0.73 -18.08
C LEU A 260 -25.69 0.43 -17.47
N THR A 261 -26.62 1.41 -17.58
CA THR A 261 -28.00 1.29 -17.06
C THR A 261 -29.05 1.10 -18.17
N GLY A 262 -28.70 1.39 -19.43
CA GLY A 262 -29.64 1.52 -20.57
C GLY A 262 -29.87 0.27 -21.40
N GLY A 263 -29.44 -0.93 -21.00
CA GLY A 263 -29.52 -2.14 -21.80
C GLY A 263 -30.70 -3.09 -21.50
N ALA A 264 -31.78 -2.62 -20.86
CA ALA A 264 -32.90 -3.47 -20.48
C ALA A 264 -34.25 -2.98 -21.07
N GLY A 265 -34.25 -2.61 -22.35
CA GLY A 265 -35.47 -2.12 -23.00
C GLY A 265 -35.43 -2.30 -24.52
N ALA A 266 -35.20 -3.53 -25.00
CA ALA A 266 -35.51 -3.93 -26.38
C ALA A 266 -35.77 -5.44 -26.40
#